data_54f41954c31b2d5ded95a84eeec6f811
#
_entry.id   54f41954c31b2d5ded95a84eeec6f811
#
_cell.length_a   1.000
_cell.length_b   1.000
_cell.length_c   1.000
_cell.angle_alpha   90.00
_cell.angle_beta   90.00
_cell.angle_gamma   90.00
#
_symmetry.space_group_name_H-M   'P 1'
#
loop_
_entity.id
_entity.type
_entity.pdbx_description
1 polymer ?
#
loop_
_entity_poly.entity_id
_entity_poly.type
_entity_poly.pdbx_seq_one_letter_code
_entity_poly.pdbx_strand_id
1 'polypeptide(L)'
;MASSDLPDWSEAHEIIDRVWVGNVFAATDNAWLKRVGITHIVCAAAEIVPLFPLEFAYLWVRIYDWEADEVMSWVDRVRAFVDRGLELGGSVLIHWYRLPRGRVVTSCP
;
A
#
# COMPACT_ATOMS: atom_id res chain seq x y z
N MET A 1 17.48 2.08 4.24
CA MET A 1 17.81 3.42 4.08
C MET A 1 16.67 4.23 3.68
N ALA A 2 15.89 3.73 2.83
CA ALA A 2 14.84 4.52 2.26
C ALA A 2 13.89 5.09 3.28
N SER A 3 13.65 4.36 4.35
CA SER A 3 12.72 4.82 5.36
C SER A 3 13.29 5.91 6.25
N SER A 4 14.55 6.28 6.06
CA SER A 4 15.17 7.27 6.94
C SER A 4 14.52 8.65 6.84
N ASP A 5 13.78 8.91 5.77
CA ASP A 5 13.08 10.19 5.59
C ASP A 5 11.75 10.24 6.33
N LEU A 6 11.31 9.14 6.89
CA LEU A 6 10.01 9.06 7.51
C LEU A 6 10.10 9.23 9.03
N PRO A 7 9.04 9.76 9.65
CA PRO A 7 8.99 9.80 11.11
C PRO A 7 9.03 8.40 11.71
N ASP A 8 9.30 8.32 13.00
CA ASP A 8 9.45 7.04 13.70
C ASP A 8 8.22 6.13 13.58
N TRP A 9 7.01 6.72 13.50
CA TRP A 9 5.78 5.93 13.41
C TRP A 9 5.46 5.49 12.01
N SER A 10 6.21 5.96 11.02
CA SER A 10 5.96 5.67 9.62
C SER A 10 7.05 4.75 9.10
N GLU A 11 6.65 3.72 8.38
CA GLU A 11 7.57 2.67 7.98
C GLU A 11 7.32 2.26 6.55
N ALA A 12 8.38 2.19 5.76
CA ALA A 12 8.30 1.68 4.39
C ALA A 12 9.68 1.18 3.98
N HIS A 13 9.69 0.07 3.24
CA HIS A 13 10.93 -0.56 2.80
C HIS A 13 10.81 -0.96 1.34
N GLU A 14 11.85 -0.69 0.58
CA GLU A 14 11.92 -1.14 -0.81
C GLU A 14 12.36 -2.60 -0.80
N ILE A 15 11.45 -3.49 -1.15
CA ILE A 15 11.71 -4.94 -1.05
C ILE A 15 12.34 -5.50 -2.32
N ILE A 16 11.98 -4.96 -3.46
CA ILE A 16 12.67 -5.18 -4.74
C ILE A 16 12.66 -3.84 -5.45
N ASP A 17 13.40 -3.74 -6.55
CA ASP A 17 13.54 -2.47 -7.22
C ASP A 17 12.18 -1.84 -7.53
N ARG A 18 11.94 -0.66 -7.00
CA ARG A 18 10.76 0.17 -7.22
C ARG A 18 9.46 -0.43 -6.67
N VAL A 19 9.57 -1.45 -5.82
CA VAL A 19 8.38 -1.98 -5.12
C VAL A 19 8.61 -1.86 -3.63
N TRP A 20 7.72 -1.12 -2.98
CA TRP A 20 7.82 -0.79 -1.57
C TRP A 20 6.69 -1.44 -0.79
N VAL A 21 6.97 -1.78 0.44
CA VAL A 21 5.96 -2.26 1.38
C VAL A 21 6.00 -1.33 2.59
N GLY A 22 4.85 -0.88 3.03
CA GLY A 22 4.82 0.06 4.13
C GLY A 22 3.54 0.01 4.93
N ASN A 23 3.52 0.81 5.99
CA ASN A 23 2.33 0.91 6.83
C ASN A 23 1.44 2.06 6.34
N VAL A 24 0.29 2.19 7.00
CA VAL A 24 -0.69 3.20 6.59
C VAL A 24 -0.12 4.62 6.72
N PHE A 25 0.78 4.85 7.65
CA PHE A 25 1.32 6.19 7.84
C PHE A 25 2.20 6.59 6.66
N ALA A 26 2.99 5.66 6.13
CA ALA A 26 3.77 5.96 4.91
C ALA A 26 2.84 6.25 3.74
N ALA A 27 1.74 5.53 3.64
CA ALA A 27 0.78 5.71 2.56
C ALA A 27 0.04 7.04 2.65
N THR A 28 0.08 7.71 3.79
CA THR A 28 -0.56 9.01 3.96
C THR A 28 0.43 10.18 3.85
N ASP A 29 1.70 9.90 3.67
CA ASP A 29 2.72 10.94 3.58
C ASP A 29 2.92 11.32 2.11
N ASN A 30 2.11 12.27 1.66
CA ASN A 30 2.09 12.67 0.25
C ASN A 30 3.47 13.15 -0.22
N ALA A 31 4.15 13.94 0.60
CA ALA A 31 5.45 14.47 0.21
C ALA A 31 6.48 13.34 0.03
N TRP A 32 6.46 12.37 0.93
CA TRP A 32 7.39 11.24 0.83
C TRP A 32 7.06 10.38 -0.39
N LEU A 33 5.78 10.12 -0.62
CA LEU A 33 5.36 9.33 -1.78
C LEU A 33 5.88 9.93 -3.08
N LYS A 34 5.76 11.25 -3.20
CA LYS A 34 6.22 11.93 -4.41
C LYS A 34 7.74 11.95 -4.49
N ARG A 35 8.40 12.13 -3.36
CA ARG A 35 9.87 12.22 -3.34
C ARG A 35 10.51 10.91 -3.78
N VAL A 36 9.95 9.77 -3.41
CA VAL A 36 10.52 8.48 -3.80
C VAL A 36 9.95 7.98 -5.13
N GLY A 37 9.05 8.72 -5.73
CA GLY A 37 8.56 8.38 -7.07
C GLY A 37 7.40 7.39 -7.11
N ILE A 38 6.65 7.25 -6.02
CA ILE A 38 5.48 6.37 -6.02
C ILE A 38 4.44 6.91 -7.00
N THR A 39 3.93 6.04 -7.84
CA THR A 39 2.85 6.38 -8.78
C THR A 39 1.62 5.49 -8.59
N HIS A 40 1.82 4.30 -8.04
CA HIS A 40 0.77 3.29 -7.88
C HIS A 40 0.78 2.80 -6.45
N ILE A 41 -0.41 2.68 -5.86
CA ILE A 41 -0.54 2.28 -4.47
C ILE A 41 -1.55 1.14 -4.37
N VAL A 42 -1.14 0.04 -3.77
CA VAL A 42 -2.03 -1.05 -3.42
C VAL A 42 -2.44 -0.87 -1.97
N CYS A 43 -3.71 -0.61 -1.75
CA CYS A 43 -4.25 -0.40 -0.41
C CYS A 43 -4.98 -1.68 0.01
N ALA A 44 -4.33 -2.50 0.81
CA ALA A 44 -4.87 -3.80 1.19
C ALA A 44 -5.55 -3.70 2.55
N ALA A 45 -6.63 -2.93 2.59
CA ALA A 45 -7.39 -2.74 3.83
C ALA A 45 -8.80 -2.31 3.47
N ALA A 46 -9.78 -3.10 3.89
CA ALA A 46 -11.17 -2.83 3.51
C ALA A 46 -11.68 -1.50 4.07
N GLU A 47 -11.16 -1.12 5.24
CA GLU A 47 -11.64 0.06 5.95
C GLU A 47 -10.90 1.35 5.61
N ILE A 48 -9.84 1.27 4.84
CA ILE A 48 -9.01 2.44 4.56
C ILE A 48 -9.19 2.88 3.13
N VAL A 49 -9.76 4.07 2.98
CA VAL A 49 -10.07 4.62 1.67
C VAL A 49 -8.80 5.23 1.06
N PRO A 50 -8.60 5.07 -0.25
CA PRO A 50 -7.51 5.80 -0.91
C PRO A 50 -7.59 7.29 -0.66
N LEU A 51 -6.47 7.90 -0.26
CA LEU A 51 -6.44 9.29 0.16
C LEU A 51 -6.22 10.29 -0.97
N PHE A 52 -5.44 9.90 -1.96
CA PHE A 52 -5.04 10.84 -3.01
C PHE A 52 -5.39 10.31 -4.39
N PRO A 53 -6.68 10.05 -4.66
CA PRO A 53 -7.05 9.36 -5.90
C PRO A 53 -6.80 10.17 -7.17
N LEU A 54 -6.58 11.47 -7.05
CA LEU A 54 -6.26 12.28 -8.20
C LEU A 54 -4.76 12.38 -8.46
N GLU A 55 -3.94 11.88 -7.54
CA GLU A 55 -2.48 12.00 -7.65
C GLU A 55 -1.78 10.69 -7.88
N PHE A 56 -2.40 9.59 -7.46
CA PHE A 56 -1.82 8.25 -7.59
C PHE A 56 -2.87 7.31 -8.11
N ALA A 57 -2.43 6.26 -8.80
CA ALA A 57 -3.33 5.17 -9.20
C ALA A 57 -3.44 4.20 -8.03
N TYR A 58 -4.66 3.80 -7.70
CA TYR A 58 -4.90 2.93 -6.56
C TYR A 58 -5.54 1.62 -6.98
N LEU A 59 -5.14 0.54 -6.32
CA LEU A 59 -5.89 -0.70 -6.29
C LEU A 59 -6.32 -0.91 -4.85
N TRP A 60 -7.61 -0.82 -4.60
CA TRP A 60 -8.17 -0.97 -3.26
C TRP A 60 -8.59 -2.42 -3.07
N VAL A 61 -7.77 -3.17 -2.34
CA VAL A 61 -8.00 -4.60 -2.09
C VAL A 61 -8.87 -4.71 -0.85
N ARG A 62 -10.15 -4.99 -1.07
CA ARG A 62 -11.14 -5.03 0.02
C ARG A 62 -11.48 -6.48 0.33
N ILE A 63 -10.61 -7.13 1.08
CA ILE A 63 -10.81 -8.51 1.50
C ILE A 63 -11.44 -8.48 2.88
N TYR A 64 -12.70 -8.92 2.95
CA TYR A 64 -13.43 -8.96 4.22
C TYR A 64 -13.30 -10.28 4.92
N ASP A 65 -13.16 -11.34 4.15
CA ASP A 65 -13.06 -12.69 4.67
C ASP A 65 -11.84 -13.33 4.03
N TRP A 66 -10.81 -13.56 4.82
CA TRP A 66 -9.52 -14.00 4.29
C TRP A 66 -9.51 -15.48 3.95
N GLU A 67 -10.53 -15.96 3.27
CA GLU A 67 -10.54 -17.30 2.75
C GLU A 67 -9.68 -17.41 1.49
N ALA A 68 -9.20 -18.63 1.25
CA ALA A 68 -8.22 -18.85 0.19
C ALA A 68 -8.72 -18.40 -1.18
N ASP A 69 -9.98 -18.67 -1.49
CA ASP A 69 -10.53 -18.32 -2.80
C ASP A 69 -10.55 -16.82 -3.01
N GLU A 70 -10.97 -16.08 -1.98
CA GLU A 70 -11.02 -14.63 -2.11
C GLU A 70 -9.61 -14.05 -2.22
N VAL A 71 -8.69 -14.54 -1.40
CA VAL A 71 -7.31 -14.07 -1.43
C VAL A 71 -6.70 -14.32 -2.81
N MET A 72 -6.90 -15.52 -3.34
CA MET A 72 -6.32 -15.87 -4.64
C MET A 72 -6.90 -15.05 -5.77
N SER A 73 -8.18 -14.69 -5.66
CA SER A 73 -8.78 -13.84 -6.69
C SER A 73 -8.12 -12.47 -6.77
N TRP A 74 -7.58 -12.00 -5.65
CA TRP A 74 -6.90 -10.71 -5.62
C TRP A 74 -5.44 -10.78 -6.04
N VAL A 75 -4.79 -11.94 -5.88
CA VAL A 75 -3.36 -12.07 -6.18
C VAL A 75 -3.05 -11.68 -7.62
N ASP A 76 -3.82 -12.19 -8.58
CA ASP A 76 -3.59 -11.88 -9.98
C ASP A 76 -3.82 -10.40 -10.27
N ARG A 77 -4.81 -9.81 -9.62
CA ARG A 77 -5.13 -8.39 -9.83
C ARG A 77 -4.02 -7.51 -9.26
N VAL A 78 -3.51 -7.86 -8.10
CA VAL A 78 -2.41 -7.12 -7.50
C VAL A 78 -1.17 -7.23 -8.38
N ARG A 79 -0.87 -8.43 -8.86
CA ARG A 79 0.29 -8.63 -9.71
C ARG A 79 0.19 -7.78 -10.98
N ALA A 80 -0.96 -7.82 -11.64
CA ALA A 80 -1.14 -7.05 -12.87
C ALA A 80 -0.99 -5.56 -12.60
N PHE A 81 -1.52 -5.07 -11.48
CA PHE A 81 -1.43 -3.67 -11.12
C PHE A 81 0.02 -3.25 -10.86
N VAL A 82 0.75 -4.07 -10.12
CA VAL A 82 2.16 -3.79 -9.83
C VAL A 82 2.97 -3.78 -11.12
N ASP A 83 2.78 -4.80 -11.96
CA ASP A 83 3.49 -4.87 -13.23
C ASP A 83 3.22 -3.65 -14.09
N ARG A 84 1.97 -3.20 -14.12
CA ARG A 84 1.60 -2.03 -14.90
C ARG A 84 2.32 -0.78 -14.40
N GLY A 85 2.36 -0.59 -13.08
CA GLY A 85 3.05 0.55 -12.52
C GLY A 85 4.51 0.58 -12.88
N LEU A 86 5.15 -0.59 -12.81
CA LEU A 86 6.57 -0.69 -13.16
C LEU A 86 6.80 -0.48 -14.65
N GLU A 87 5.92 -1.01 -15.49
CA GLU A 87 6.03 -0.82 -16.94
C GLU A 87 5.93 0.65 -17.33
N LEU A 88 5.14 1.40 -16.58
CA LEU A 88 4.97 2.83 -16.85
C LEU A 88 6.11 3.67 -16.29
N GLY A 89 7.11 3.03 -15.70
CA GLY A 89 8.30 3.71 -15.20
C GLY A 89 8.15 4.24 -13.78
N GLY A 90 7.07 3.90 -13.09
CA GLY A 90 6.85 4.38 -11.74
C GLY A 90 7.32 3.41 -10.67
N SER A 91 7.02 3.74 -9.43
CA SER A 91 7.26 2.88 -8.29
C SER A 91 5.94 2.58 -7.61
N VAL A 92 5.87 1.45 -6.91
CA VAL A 92 4.63 0.97 -6.33
C VAL A 92 4.80 0.83 -4.82
N LEU A 93 3.80 1.29 -4.09
CA LEU A 93 3.73 1.07 -2.65
C LEU A 93 2.59 0.11 -2.37
N ILE A 94 2.87 -0.92 -1.59
CA ILE A 94 1.86 -1.86 -1.10
C ILE A 94 1.77 -1.62 0.40
N HIS A 95 0.56 -1.27 0.87
CA HIS A 95 0.39 -1.09 2.30
C HIS A 95 -0.88 -1.77 2.76
N TRP A 96 -0.88 -2.13 4.02
CA TRP A 96 -2.05 -2.69 4.66
C TRP A 96 -2.17 -2.09 6.04
N TYR A 97 -3.35 -2.25 6.60
CA TYR A 97 -3.56 -1.88 7.97
C TYR A 97 -3.65 -3.15 8.78
N ARG A 98 -2.78 -3.26 9.75
CA ARG A 98 -2.71 -4.46 10.54
C ARG A 98 -3.05 -4.13 11.98
N LEU A 99 -3.96 -4.91 12.53
CA LEU A 99 -4.34 -4.75 13.91
C LEU A 99 -3.27 -5.33 14.83
N PRO A 100 -2.97 -4.65 15.93
CA PRO A 100 -2.22 -5.30 16.98
C PRO A 100 -2.95 -6.55 17.43
N ARG A 101 -2.17 -7.56 17.81
CA ARG A 101 -2.74 -8.82 18.23
C ARG A 101 -3.74 -8.58 19.37
N GLY A 102 -4.89 -9.22 19.29
CA GLY A 102 -5.89 -9.12 20.31
C GLY A 102 -6.70 -7.85 20.31
N ARG A 103 -6.54 -7.04 19.28
CA ARG A 103 -7.30 -5.81 19.16
C ARG A 103 -8.23 -5.85 17.98
N VAL A 104 -9.32 -5.09 18.14
CA VAL A 104 -10.25 -4.89 17.04
C VAL A 104 -10.20 -3.42 16.69
N VAL A 105 -10.00 -3.13 15.41
CA VAL A 105 -10.01 -1.76 14.94
C VAL A 105 -11.36 -1.48 14.33
N THR A 106 -12.02 -0.45 14.83
CA THR A 106 -13.32 -0.07 14.34
C THR A 106 -13.25 1.14 13.41
N SER A 107 -12.10 1.77 13.36
CA SER A 107 -11.91 2.93 12.48
C SER A 107 -10.45 3.01 12.10
N CYS A 108 -10.17 3.82 11.08
CA CYS A 108 -8.79 4.05 10.69
C CYS A 108 -8.05 4.72 11.83
N PRO A 109 -6.80 4.36 12.05
CA PRO A 109 -5.98 5.01 13.05
C PRO A 109 -5.75 6.47 12.74
#